data_b0b3d2e2334ba00a653603d246904728
#
_entry.id   b0b3d2e2334ba00a653603d246904728
#
_cell.length_a   1.000
_cell.length_b   1.000
_cell.length_c   1.000
_cell.angle_alpha   90.00
_cell.angle_beta   90.00
_cell.angle_gamma   90.00
#
_symmetry.space_group_name_H-M   'P 1'
#
loop_
_entity.id
_entity.type
_entity.pdbx_description
1 polymer ?
#
loop_
_entity_poly.entity_id
_entity_poly.type
_entity_poly.pdbx_seq_one_letter_code
_entity_poly.pdbx_strand_id
1 'polypeptide(L)'
;QKMGLARSMDVQRDSNKLYRTIITNNEGLAVDLCQMGFGLSQILPIVVQGLLLHQGETLIVEDPDVHMHPKVQAMLVDFFIDLMKHGRRIVIETHSDHIVPRLRRRIADGTVNKVDVNLSFVENNEKGSEYRFIDLNADGSFLNALPEGFLDSQENDFMAIIAKSLDRKSVV
;
A
#
# COMPACT_ATOMS: atom_id res chain seq x y z
N GLN A 1 16.38 -3.63 -5.07
CA GLN A 1 16.44 -5.11 -4.95
C GLN A 1 15.43 -5.69 -3.94
N LYS A 2 15.05 -4.97 -2.86
CA LYS A 2 14.16 -5.52 -1.81
C LYS A 2 12.72 -5.82 -2.28
N MET A 3 12.20 -5.09 -3.26
CA MET A 3 10.84 -5.31 -3.77
C MET A 3 10.73 -6.41 -4.83
N GLY A 4 11.84 -6.90 -5.38
CA GLY A 4 11.84 -7.98 -6.37
C GLY A 4 11.06 -7.69 -7.67
N LEU A 5 10.74 -6.41 -7.92
CA LEU A 5 9.99 -5.98 -9.10
C LEU A 5 10.82 -6.00 -10.37
N ALA A 6 12.13 -5.79 -10.22
CA ALA A 6 13.08 -5.78 -11.31
C ALA A 6 14.47 -6.19 -10.82
N ARG A 7 15.28 -6.77 -11.71
CA ARG A 7 16.70 -7.08 -11.47
C ARG A 7 17.56 -5.82 -11.50
N SER A 8 17.33 -4.96 -12.50
CA SER A 8 18.02 -3.69 -12.64
C SER A 8 17.17 -2.67 -13.39
N MET A 9 17.53 -1.42 -13.22
CA MET A 9 17.00 -0.29 -13.98
C MET A 9 18.19 0.51 -14.53
N ASP A 10 18.09 0.89 -15.78
CA ASP A 10 19.07 1.71 -16.48
C ASP A 10 18.40 2.85 -17.22
N VAL A 11 19.04 4.02 -17.27
CA VAL A 11 18.54 5.19 -18.01
C VAL A 11 19.42 5.41 -19.20
N GLN A 12 18.87 5.23 -20.39
CA GLN A 12 19.56 5.36 -21.66
C GLN A 12 19.13 6.63 -22.37
N ARG A 13 20.08 7.33 -22.99
CA ARG A 13 19.82 8.49 -23.85
C ARG A 13 19.80 8.02 -25.30
N ASP A 14 18.71 8.28 -26.01
CA ASP A 14 18.60 7.95 -27.42
C ASP A 14 19.25 9.01 -28.33
N SER A 15 19.29 8.74 -29.63
CA SER A 15 19.85 9.65 -30.66
C SER A 15 19.11 10.99 -30.74
N ASN A 16 17.84 11.05 -30.31
CA ASN A 16 17.01 12.24 -30.28
C ASN A 16 17.15 13.06 -28.98
N LYS A 17 18.13 12.70 -28.14
CA LYS A 17 18.38 13.30 -26.80
C LYS A 17 17.24 13.04 -25.80
N LEU A 18 16.35 12.09 -26.05
CA LEU A 18 15.33 11.64 -25.12
C LEU A 18 15.90 10.58 -24.17
N TYR A 19 15.43 10.57 -22.95
CA TYR A 19 15.81 9.54 -21.97
C TYR A 19 14.76 8.42 -21.97
N ARG A 20 15.24 7.17 -21.99
CA ARG A 20 14.43 5.97 -21.84
C ARG A 20 14.84 5.23 -20.60
N THR A 21 13.88 4.74 -19.87
CA THR A 21 14.13 3.89 -18.69
C THR A 21 13.94 2.44 -19.09
N ILE A 22 15.03 1.70 -19.06
CA ILE A 22 15.04 0.27 -19.36
C ILE A 22 15.01 -0.52 -18.05
N ILE A 23 14.04 -1.40 -17.93
CA ILE A 23 13.88 -2.29 -16.79
C ILE A 23 14.27 -3.69 -17.22
N THR A 24 15.21 -4.30 -16.51
CA THR A 24 15.53 -5.72 -16.69
C THR A 24 14.77 -6.54 -15.64
N ASN A 25 13.91 -7.44 -16.06
CA ASN A 25 13.17 -8.33 -15.17
C ASN A 25 14.09 -9.41 -14.55
N ASN A 26 13.54 -10.22 -13.64
CA ASN A 26 14.30 -11.26 -12.96
C ASN A 26 14.77 -12.40 -13.91
N GLU A 27 14.13 -12.52 -15.07
CA GLU A 27 14.48 -13.51 -16.12
C GLU A 27 15.53 -12.99 -17.08
N GLY A 28 15.98 -11.72 -16.93
CA GLY A 28 17.01 -11.09 -17.74
C GLY A 28 16.49 -10.40 -19.00
N LEU A 29 15.16 -10.32 -19.20
CA LEU A 29 14.57 -9.57 -20.31
C LEU A 29 14.59 -8.07 -20.00
N ALA A 30 15.21 -7.30 -20.91
CA ALA A 30 15.23 -5.84 -20.86
C ALA A 30 14.05 -5.26 -21.66
N VAL A 31 13.23 -4.43 -21.01
CA VAL A 31 12.01 -3.85 -21.60
C VAL A 31 11.97 -2.37 -21.25
N ASP A 32 11.54 -1.54 -22.20
CA ASP A 32 11.28 -0.11 -21.93
C ASP A 32 10.14 0.03 -20.91
N LEU A 33 10.29 0.92 -19.94
CA LEU A 33 9.27 1.19 -18.91
C LEU A 33 7.91 1.50 -19.53
N CYS A 34 7.87 2.20 -20.66
CA CYS A 34 6.64 2.54 -21.37
C CYS A 34 5.90 1.31 -21.93
N GLN A 35 6.59 0.18 -22.08
CA GLN A 35 6.03 -1.08 -22.57
C GLN A 35 5.66 -2.03 -21.44
N MET A 36 5.97 -1.67 -20.20
CA MET A 36 5.61 -2.42 -19.00
C MET A 36 4.19 -2.09 -18.54
N GLY A 37 3.61 -2.97 -17.75
CA GLY A 37 2.29 -2.74 -17.17
C GLY A 37 2.23 -1.43 -16.36
N PHE A 38 1.07 -0.78 -16.39
CA PHE A 38 0.84 0.56 -15.81
C PHE A 38 1.26 0.67 -14.33
N GLY A 39 1.07 -0.40 -13.54
CA GLY A 39 1.42 -0.43 -12.12
C GLY A 39 2.91 -0.18 -11.85
N LEU A 40 3.83 -0.65 -12.70
CA LEU A 40 5.27 -0.38 -12.52
C LEU A 40 5.62 1.08 -12.81
N SER A 41 4.98 1.68 -13.82
CA SER A 41 5.15 3.10 -14.15
C SER A 41 4.68 4.01 -13.02
N GLN A 42 3.68 3.58 -12.25
CA GLN A 42 3.17 4.33 -11.10
C GLN A 42 4.02 4.18 -9.86
N ILE A 43 4.50 2.96 -9.57
CA ILE A 43 5.29 2.73 -8.36
C ILE A 43 6.69 3.34 -8.44
N LEU A 44 7.27 3.42 -9.64
CA LEU A 44 8.64 3.88 -9.82
C LEU A 44 8.87 5.31 -9.30
N PRO A 45 8.04 6.32 -9.61
CA PRO A 45 8.17 7.67 -9.05
C PRO A 45 8.11 7.67 -7.52
N ILE A 46 7.21 6.88 -6.91
CA ILE A 46 7.05 6.78 -5.45
C ILE A 46 8.35 6.24 -4.83
N VAL A 47 8.89 5.15 -5.41
CA VAL A 47 10.13 4.53 -4.92
C VAL A 47 11.32 5.48 -5.08
N VAL A 48 11.45 6.14 -6.22
CA VAL A 48 12.54 7.10 -6.47
C VAL A 48 12.46 8.26 -5.50
N GLN A 49 11.29 8.89 -5.34
CA GLN A 49 11.10 10.00 -4.40
C GLN A 49 11.40 9.56 -2.97
N GLY A 50 10.89 8.38 -2.55
CA GLY A 50 11.16 7.85 -1.22
C GLY A 50 12.66 7.61 -0.94
N LEU A 51 13.40 7.12 -1.95
CA LEU A 51 14.84 6.90 -1.83
C LEU A 51 15.67 8.20 -1.81
N LEU A 52 15.17 9.25 -2.45
CA LEU A 52 15.83 10.57 -2.50
C LEU A 52 15.61 11.39 -1.23
N LEU A 53 14.61 11.06 -0.41
CA LEU A 53 14.34 11.78 0.84
C LEU A 53 15.50 11.69 1.82
N HIS A 54 15.77 12.81 2.48
CA HIS A 54 16.67 12.88 3.63
C HIS A 54 15.93 12.53 4.93
N GLN A 55 16.70 12.29 5.97
CA GLN A 55 16.16 12.08 7.31
C GLN A 55 15.37 13.31 7.78
N GLY A 56 14.18 13.10 8.34
CA GLY A 56 13.30 14.17 8.81
C GLY A 56 12.34 14.71 7.72
N GLU A 57 12.54 14.38 6.44
CA GLU A 57 11.63 14.77 5.37
C GLU A 57 10.38 13.88 5.33
N THR A 58 9.35 14.39 4.67
CA THR A 58 8.04 13.74 4.57
C THR A 58 7.72 13.40 3.11
N LEU A 59 7.33 12.16 2.86
CA LEU A 59 6.69 11.73 1.62
C LEU A 59 5.18 11.72 1.83
N ILE A 60 4.46 12.41 0.96
CA ILE A 60 2.99 12.38 0.90
C ILE A 60 2.61 11.69 -0.40
N VAL A 61 1.77 10.66 -0.31
CA VAL A 61 1.32 9.88 -1.47
C VAL A 61 -0.17 9.67 -1.38
N GLU A 62 -0.87 10.03 -2.45
CA GLU A 62 -2.29 9.81 -2.64
C GLU A 62 -2.49 8.62 -3.59
N ASP A 63 -3.42 7.72 -3.24
CA ASP A 63 -3.81 6.54 -4.03
C ASP A 63 -2.62 5.72 -4.60
N PRO A 64 -1.61 5.35 -3.79
CA PRO A 64 -0.44 4.64 -4.30
C PRO A 64 -0.75 3.22 -4.81
N ASP A 65 -1.93 2.74 -4.56
CA ASP A 65 -2.39 1.38 -4.85
C ASP A 65 -3.11 1.25 -6.20
N VAL A 66 -3.49 2.36 -6.84
CA VAL A 66 -4.24 2.37 -8.09
C VAL A 66 -3.50 1.59 -9.18
N HIS A 67 -4.21 0.67 -9.84
CA HIS A 67 -3.68 -0.22 -10.88
C HIS A 67 -2.55 -1.18 -10.45
N MET A 68 -2.32 -1.35 -9.15
CA MET A 68 -1.32 -2.27 -8.65
C MET A 68 -1.91 -3.63 -8.25
N HIS A 69 -1.17 -4.69 -8.58
CA HIS A 69 -1.52 -6.02 -8.08
C HIS A 69 -1.45 -6.04 -6.53
N PRO A 70 -2.38 -6.72 -5.82
CA PRO A 70 -2.41 -6.78 -4.35
C PRO A 70 -1.08 -7.09 -3.68
N LYS A 71 -0.30 -8.01 -4.27
CA LYS A 71 1.04 -8.34 -3.78
C LYS A 71 1.98 -7.13 -3.81
N VAL A 72 1.89 -6.29 -4.84
CA VAL A 72 2.73 -5.09 -4.98
C VAL A 72 2.32 -4.03 -3.96
N GLN A 73 1.02 -3.85 -3.73
CA GLN A 73 0.49 -2.96 -2.69
C GLN A 73 1.03 -3.33 -1.29
N ALA A 74 1.03 -4.64 -0.95
CA ALA A 74 1.60 -5.12 0.29
C ALA A 74 3.12 -4.87 0.40
N MET A 75 3.87 -5.00 -0.71
CA MET A 75 5.30 -4.72 -0.76
C MET A 75 5.59 -3.22 -0.63
N LEU A 76 4.72 -2.37 -1.14
CA LEU A 76 4.83 -0.91 -1.00
C LEU A 76 4.73 -0.48 0.47
N VAL A 77 3.86 -1.12 1.26
CA VAL A 77 3.81 -0.90 2.72
C VAL A 77 5.15 -1.24 3.38
N ASP A 78 5.75 -2.39 3.01
CA ASP A 78 7.05 -2.77 3.55
C ASP A 78 8.16 -1.76 3.18
N PHE A 79 8.10 -1.19 1.98
CA PHE A 79 8.99 -0.13 1.55
C PHE A 79 8.79 1.15 2.38
N PHE A 80 7.56 1.59 2.62
CA PHE A 80 7.27 2.76 3.46
C PHE A 80 7.75 2.56 4.91
N ILE A 81 7.56 1.37 5.47
CA ILE A 81 8.09 1.02 6.79
C ILE A 81 9.62 1.09 6.82
N ASP A 82 10.29 0.64 5.76
CA ASP A 82 11.76 0.73 5.65
C ASP A 82 12.23 2.20 5.61
N LEU A 83 11.54 3.07 4.87
CA LEU A 83 11.81 4.51 4.85
C LEU A 83 11.62 5.15 6.24
N MET A 84 10.53 4.80 6.92
CA MET A 84 10.24 5.29 8.28
C MET A 84 11.34 4.89 9.27
N LYS A 85 11.81 3.65 9.22
CA LYS A 85 12.95 3.16 10.05
C LYS A 85 14.24 3.92 9.82
N HIS A 86 14.38 4.56 8.66
CA HIS A 86 15.51 5.44 8.33
C HIS A 86 15.21 6.92 8.61
N GLY A 87 14.20 7.21 9.45
CA GLY A 87 13.90 8.55 9.95
C GLY A 87 13.12 9.45 8.98
N ARG A 88 12.45 8.88 7.97
CA ARG A 88 11.54 9.62 7.08
C ARG A 88 10.12 9.54 7.59
N ARG A 89 9.31 10.54 7.30
CA ARG A 89 7.87 10.54 7.60
C ARG A 89 7.08 10.19 6.35
N ILE A 90 6.06 9.36 6.49
CA ILE A 90 5.23 8.92 5.37
C ILE A 90 3.78 9.23 5.70
N VAL A 91 3.11 9.89 4.77
CA VAL A 91 1.66 10.15 4.82
C VAL A 91 1.06 9.51 3.57
N ILE A 92 0.08 8.63 3.76
CA ILE A 92 -0.57 7.89 2.68
C ILE A 92 -2.07 8.11 2.80
N GLU A 93 -2.68 8.51 1.70
CA GLU A 93 -4.12 8.43 1.51
C GLU A 93 -4.38 7.24 0.60
N THR A 94 -5.33 6.37 0.98
CA THR A 94 -5.58 5.13 0.24
C THR A 94 -6.99 4.59 0.51
N HIS A 95 -7.57 3.98 -0.51
CA HIS A 95 -8.80 3.19 -0.44
C HIS A 95 -8.54 1.67 -0.51
N SER A 96 -7.28 1.24 -0.33
CA SER A 96 -6.87 -0.15 -0.53
C SER A 96 -7.21 -1.07 0.65
N ASP A 97 -7.92 -2.14 0.36
CA ASP A 97 -8.15 -3.27 1.27
C ASP A 97 -6.89 -4.12 1.53
N HIS A 98 -5.73 -3.75 0.97
CA HIS A 98 -4.47 -4.48 1.13
C HIS A 98 -3.42 -3.71 1.92
N ILE A 99 -3.43 -2.37 1.85
CA ILE A 99 -2.45 -1.51 2.54
C ILE A 99 -2.66 -1.56 4.04
N VAL A 100 -3.89 -1.29 4.52
CA VAL A 100 -4.18 -1.27 5.96
C VAL A 100 -4.00 -2.64 6.62
N PRO A 101 -4.52 -3.76 6.09
CA PRO A 101 -4.26 -5.09 6.65
C PRO A 101 -2.77 -5.47 6.66
N ARG A 102 -1.99 -5.06 5.64
CA ARG A 102 -0.55 -5.29 5.64
C ARG A 102 0.15 -4.53 6.76
N LEU A 103 -0.20 -3.26 6.97
CA LEU A 103 0.32 -2.43 8.05
C LEU A 103 0.01 -3.06 9.43
N ARG A 104 -1.24 -3.44 9.66
CA ARG A 104 -1.68 -4.14 10.88
C ARG A 104 -0.89 -5.43 11.14
N ARG A 105 -0.66 -6.22 10.10
CA ARG A 105 0.20 -7.40 10.19
C ARG A 105 1.62 -7.05 10.62
N ARG A 106 2.18 -5.94 10.12
CA ARG A 106 3.53 -5.48 10.49
C ARG A 106 3.63 -4.94 11.91
N ILE A 107 2.53 -4.45 12.46
CA ILE A 107 2.41 -4.15 13.89
C ILE A 107 2.37 -5.45 14.69
N ALA A 108 1.53 -6.40 14.30
CA ALA A 108 1.36 -7.68 14.97
C ALA A 108 2.65 -8.52 15.04
N ASP A 109 3.46 -8.50 13.98
CA ASP A 109 4.76 -9.22 13.93
C ASP A 109 5.93 -8.42 14.54
N GLY A 110 5.66 -7.24 15.12
CA GLY A 110 6.67 -6.39 15.75
C GLY A 110 7.62 -5.69 14.79
N THR A 111 7.36 -5.73 13.47
CA THR A 111 8.17 -5.04 12.46
C THR A 111 8.11 -3.52 12.62
N VAL A 112 6.97 -2.99 13.03
CA VAL A 112 6.73 -1.58 13.33
C VAL A 112 6.00 -1.44 14.67
N ASN A 113 6.31 -0.41 15.45
CA ASN A 113 5.60 -0.15 16.69
C ASN A 113 4.31 0.62 16.39
N LYS A 114 3.20 0.24 17.03
CA LYS A 114 1.91 0.92 16.88
C LYS A 114 1.96 2.42 17.19
N VAL A 115 2.85 2.85 18.10
CA VAL A 115 2.99 4.26 18.48
C VAL A 115 3.59 5.13 17.37
N ASP A 116 4.23 4.50 16.38
CA ASP A 116 4.80 5.17 15.21
C ASP A 116 3.80 5.27 14.05
N VAL A 117 2.56 4.79 14.26
CA VAL A 117 1.52 4.73 13.24
C VAL A 117 0.28 5.48 13.69
N ASN A 118 -0.21 6.39 12.85
CA ASN A 118 -1.52 7.00 12.98
C ASN A 118 -2.39 6.55 11.82
N LEU A 119 -3.58 6.06 12.13
CA LEU A 119 -4.59 5.69 11.16
C LEU A 119 -5.81 6.59 11.35
N SER A 120 -6.30 7.19 10.27
CA SER A 120 -7.47 8.07 10.31
C SER A 120 -8.42 7.70 9.18
N PHE A 121 -9.70 7.69 9.49
CA PHE A 121 -10.78 7.61 8.52
C PHE A 121 -11.36 8.99 8.29
N VAL A 122 -11.60 9.36 7.05
CA VAL A 122 -12.15 10.67 6.68
C VAL A 122 -13.53 10.46 6.11
N GLU A 123 -14.53 11.07 6.76
CA GLU A 123 -15.92 11.09 6.30
C GLU A 123 -16.31 12.49 5.86
N ASN A 124 -17.11 12.58 4.81
CA ASN A 124 -17.75 13.82 4.39
C ASN A 124 -19.17 13.86 4.96
N ASN A 125 -19.51 14.93 5.65
CA ASN A 125 -20.85 15.22 6.13
C ASN A 125 -21.33 16.61 5.63
N GLU A 126 -22.55 17.00 5.98
CA GLU A 126 -23.13 18.30 5.57
C GLU A 126 -22.31 19.53 6.04
N LYS A 127 -21.44 19.36 7.04
CA LYS A 127 -20.61 20.43 7.61
C LYS A 127 -19.18 20.43 7.06
N GLY A 128 -18.80 19.43 6.25
CA GLY A 128 -17.46 19.26 5.69
C GLY A 128 -16.85 17.91 6.00
N SER A 129 -15.53 17.81 5.96
CA SER A 129 -14.80 16.58 6.24
C SER A 129 -14.54 16.42 7.75
N GLU A 130 -14.81 15.24 8.28
CA GLU A 130 -14.54 14.86 9.66
C GLU A 130 -13.49 13.75 9.69
N TYR A 131 -12.51 13.87 10.61
CA TYR A 131 -11.46 12.90 10.82
C TYR A 131 -11.74 12.05 12.05
N ARG A 132 -11.76 10.73 11.88
CA ARG A 132 -11.85 9.77 12.98
C ARG A 132 -10.56 9.00 13.11
N PHE A 133 -9.91 9.11 14.26
CA PHE A 133 -8.72 8.31 14.55
C PHE A 133 -9.14 6.87 14.83
N ILE A 134 -8.41 5.93 14.22
CA ILE A 134 -8.60 4.50 14.38
C ILE A 134 -7.44 3.96 15.21
N ASP A 135 -7.73 3.59 16.44
CA ASP A 135 -6.72 3.06 17.36
C ASP A 135 -6.46 1.56 17.12
N LEU A 136 -5.20 1.20 17.21
CA LEU A 136 -4.72 -0.18 17.05
C LEU A 136 -4.16 -0.72 18.36
N ASN A 137 -4.38 -1.99 18.62
CA ASN A 137 -3.68 -2.76 19.67
C ASN A 137 -2.28 -3.18 19.21
N ALA A 138 -1.45 -3.66 20.14
CA ALA A 138 -0.10 -4.15 19.84
C ALA A 138 -0.09 -5.40 18.95
N ASP A 139 -1.17 -6.15 18.93
CA ASP A 139 -1.39 -7.32 18.05
C ASP A 139 -1.95 -6.95 16.68
N GLY A 140 -2.05 -5.65 16.35
CA GLY A 140 -2.58 -5.14 15.10
C GLY A 140 -4.11 -5.21 14.97
N SER A 141 -4.84 -5.63 16.02
CA SER A 141 -6.30 -5.57 16.03
C SER A 141 -6.78 -4.13 16.24
N PHE A 142 -7.99 -3.83 15.79
CA PHE A 142 -8.63 -2.55 16.06
C PHE A 142 -9.08 -2.48 17.52
N LEU A 143 -8.87 -1.34 18.16
CA LEU A 143 -9.27 -1.14 19.56
C LEU A 143 -10.76 -0.90 19.69
N ASN A 144 -11.37 -0.21 18.74
CA ASN A 144 -12.77 0.20 18.75
C ASN A 144 -13.51 -0.33 17.50
N ALA A 145 -14.85 -0.24 17.52
CA ALA A 145 -15.66 -0.50 16.34
C ALA A 145 -15.28 0.45 15.20
N LEU A 146 -15.21 -0.10 14.00
CA LEU A 146 -14.85 0.65 12.81
C LEU A 146 -16.03 1.50 12.32
N PRO A 147 -15.77 2.65 11.71
CA PRO A 147 -16.79 3.38 10.97
C PRO A 147 -17.37 2.53 9.85
N GLU A 148 -18.63 2.74 9.51
CA GLU A 148 -19.27 2.12 8.34
C GLU A 148 -18.51 2.53 7.06
N GLY A 149 -18.27 1.59 6.16
CA GLY A 149 -17.48 1.81 4.94
C GLY A 149 -15.96 1.70 5.10
N PHE A 150 -15.46 1.45 6.32
CA PHE A 150 -14.04 1.24 6.56
C PHE A 150 -13.69 -0.25 6.53
N LEU A 151 -13.14 -0.74 5.41
CA LEU A 151 -12.69 -2.15 5.22
C LEU A 151 -13.76 -3.22 5.48
N ASP A 152 -15.03 -2.84 5.47
CA ASP A 152 -16.15 -3.71 5.86
C ASP A 152 -16.78 -4.48 4.68
N SER A 153 -16.59 -4.02 3.45
CA SER A 153 -17.23 -4.60 2.27
C SER A 153 -16.83 -6.06 2.06
N GLN A 154 -15.54 -6.39 2.09
CA GLN A 154 -15.06 -7.76 1.90
C GLN A 154 -15.45 -8.68 3.08
N GLU A 155 -15.38 -8.18 4.31
CA GLU A 155 -15.73 -8.94 5.50
C GLU A 155 -17.24 -9.22 5.54
N ASN A 156 -18.08 -8.23 5.20
CA ASN A 156 -19.52 -8.38 5.11
C ASN A 156 -19.94 -9.37 4.01
N ASP A 157 -19.34 -9.29 2.82
CA ASP A 157 -19.58 -10.24 1.74
C ASP A 157 -19.18 -11.66 2.13
N PHE A 158 -18.03 -11.83 2.77
CA PHE A 158 -17.55 -13.13 3.23
C PHE A 158 -18.47 -13.73 4.31
N MET A 159 -18.89 -12.92 5.28
CA MET A 159 -19.84 -13.35 6.32
C MET A 159 -21.20 -13.71 5.73
N ALA A 160 -21.69 -12.96 4.74
CA ALA A 160 -22.94 -13.28 4.04
C ALA A 160 -22.85 -14.62 3.26
N ILE A 161 -21.71 -14.91 2.65
CA ILE A 161 -21.46 -16.19 1.95
C ILE A 161 -21.46 -17.36 2.96
N ILE A 162 -20.76 -17.20 4.10
CA ILE A 162 -20.71 -18.23 5.16
C ILE A 162 -22.12 -18.50 5.72
N ALA A 163 -22.87 -17.46 6.06
CA ALA A 163 -24.23 -17.60 6.58
C ALA A 163 -25.11 -18.44 5.63
N LYS A 164 -25.09 -18.11 4.32
CA LYS A 164 -25.84 -18.88 3.31
C LYS A 164 -25.35 -20.33 3.17
N SER A 165 -24.06 -20.59 3.37
CA SER A 165 -23.51 -21.94 3.27
C SER A 165 -23.89 -22.83 4.46
N LEU A 166 -24.08 -22.23 5.64
CA LEU A 166 -24.54 -22.92 6.85
C LEU A 166 -26.02 -23.24 6.78
N ASP A 167 -26.85 -22.31 6.30
CA ASP A 167 -28.31 -22.54 6.10
C ASP A 167 -28.59 -23.70 5.14
N ARG A 168 -27.77 -23.85 4.08
CA ARG A 168 -27.92 -24.99 3.14
C ARG A 168 -27.59 -26.34 3.76
N LYS A 169 -26.75 -26.40 4.81
CA LYS A 169 -26.40 -27.65 5.52
C LYS A 169 -27.42 -28.05 6.60
N SER A 170 -28.27 -27.11 7.01
CA SER A 170 -29.32 -27.39 8.01
C SER A 170 -30.65 -27.89 7.39
N VAL A 171 -30.73 -28.01 6.07
CA VAL A 171 -31.94 -28.43 5.32
C VAL A 171 -31.79 -29.84 4.70
N VAL A 172 -30.76 -30.61 5.11
CA VAL A 172 -30.58 -32.04 4.71
C VAL A 172 -30.82 -32.99 5.88
#